data_93f4532675d7fdb0f323713b006117df
#
_entry.id   93f4532675d7fdb0f323713b006117df
#
_cell.length_a   1.000
_cell.length_b   1.000
_cell.length_c   1.000
_cell.angle_alpha   90.00
_cell.angle_beta   90.00
_cell.angle_gamma   90.00
#
_symmetry.space_group_name_H-M   'P 1'
#
loop_
_entity.id
_entity.type
_entity.pdbx_description
1 polymer ?
#
loop_
_entity_poly.entity_id
_entity_poly.type
_entity_poly.pdbx_seq_one_letter_code
_entity_poly.pdbx_strand_id
1 'polypeptide(L)'
;MATIQQLASISAKSRIREVNQDAQRQILLRGATILSMDPTIGDLERGDILIRGKTIEAIGRDLSSAQSNEAILTIDASGYIVTPGLQDTHRHCWYGQFRRTMPDVADVGEYFSLFYGTLAPAFTAEDIYVGTLISALSSIDAGITNVHDALTNARTAEHGDAGIMALRDAGIRGTHVQFGSLTGDGAKQWPQDLYRVQREFFSSEDQLLTLRLGVLGSADYVPENVVIGRNSIEFARRLGIAITADAVVAKGASDNIEKLGRAALLGEDVLLTHCLELSDEVWRVMADNGVGVALTPTSDTRFGILNSISPIQKCIDSGMKAVGLGIDTEINSRGDLFAQMDAALTLQRAMMFNRRYIENRPDLKGMSLRGILQWATISGASATRSDHKVGSLTPGKDADLIALNVRNINNIPLNDPYGAVVSACGTRDVELVMIAGIVRKCSGELVDVNLERLCARAEASRERIYSKVDMQSRASHASLGHPKAGKT
;
A
#
# COMPACT_ATOMS: atom_id res chain seq x y z
N MET A 1 -4.38 -27.28 20.32
CA MET A 1 -4.15 -25.85 20.01
C MET A 1 -2.66 -25.63 19.85
N ALA A 2 -2.24 -25.08 18.73
CA ALA A 2 -0.83 -24.78 18.46
C ALA A 2 -0.61 -23.27 18.57
N THR A 3 0.52 -22.82 19.12
CA THR A 3 0.92 -21.42 19.05
C THR A 3 1.30 -21.06 17.62
N ILE A 4 1.28 -19.75 17.27
CA ILE A 4 1.70 -19.30 15.90
C ILE A 4 3.11 -19.80 15.60
N GLN A 5 4.03 -19.76 16.55
CA GLN A 5 5.40 -20.26 16.37
C GLN A 5 5.47 -21.77 16.13
N GLN A 6 4.59 -22.56 16.77
CA GLN A 6 4.53 -24.01 16.54
C GLN A 6 4.02 -24.37 15.14
N LEU A 7 3.36 -23.46 14.45
CA LEU A 7 2.91 -23.63 13.07
C LEU A 7 4.07 -23.67 12.05
N ALA A 8 5.31 -23.41 12.46
CA ALA A 8 6.51 -23.59 11.63
C ALA A 8 6.82 -25.07 11.30
N SER A 9 6.28 -26.04 12.08
CA SER A 9 6.54 -27.46 11.85
C SER A 9 5.98 -27.94 10.50
N ILE A 10 6.60 -28.95 9.90
CA ILE A 10 6.19 -29.55 8.62
C ILE A 10 4.73 -30.00 8.66
N SER A 11 4.31 -30.64 9.77
CA SER A 11 2.94 -31.12 9.96
C SER A 11 1.93 -29.96 10.03
N ALA A 12 2.31 -28.87 10.68
CA ALA A 12 1.45 -27.68 10.78
C ALA A 12 1.34 -26.94 9.45
N LYS A 13 2.43 -26.82 8.69
CA LYS A 13 2.40 -26.26 7.33
C LYS A 13 1.49 -27.06 6.39
N SER A 14 1.54 -28.42 6.49
CA SER A 14 0.61 -29.28 5.76
C SER A 14 -0.85 -28.99 6.15
N ARG A 15 -1.11 -28.86 7.46
CA ARG A 15 -2.46 -28.54 7.97
C ARG A 15 -2.96 -27.17 7.49
N ILE A 16 -2.09 -26.15 7.43
CA ILE A 16 -2.45 -24.85 6.89
C ILE A 16 -2.84 -24.95 5.40
N ARG A 17 -2.09 -25.72 4.60
CA ARG A 17 -2.41 -25.95 3.19
C ARG A 17 -3.76 -26.62 3.00
N GLU A 18 -4.05 -27.65 3.79
CA GLU A 18 -5.36 -28.33 3.78
C GLU A 18 -6.48 -27.35 4.11
N VAL A 19 -6.32 -26.56 5.18
CA VAL A 19 -7.31 -25.56 5.59
C VAL A 19 -7.49 -24.47 4.52
N ASN A 20 -6.40 -24.02 3.90
CA ASN A 20 -6.47 -23.02 2.82
C ASN A 20 -7.25 -23.52 1.59
N GLN A 21 -7.25 -24.83 1.33
CA GLN A 21 -7.99 -25.44 0.19
C GLN A 21 -9.49 -25.63 0.49
N ASP A 22 -9.88 -25.62 1.75
CA ASP A 22 -11.29 -25.75 2.13
C ASP A 22 -12.01 -24.41 2.00
N ALA A 23 -13.00 -24.31 1.11
CA ALA A 23 -13.82 -23.12 0.93
C ALA A 23 -14.65 -22.77 2.17
N GLN A 24 -14.99 -23.77 3.00
CA GLN A 24 -15.76 -23.63 4.24
C GLN A 24 -14.87 -23.63 5.49
N ARG A 25 -13.57 -23.40 5.34
CA ARG A 25 -12.59 -23.41 6.43
C ARG A 25 -13.06 -22.66 7.64
N GLN A 26 -12.69 -23.18 8.81
CA GLN A 26 -12.92 -22.52 10.09
C GLN A 26 -11.59 -22.36 10.81
N ILE A 27 -11.30 -21.12 11.19
CA ILE A 27 -10.08 -20.75 11.91
C ILE A 27 -10.47 -19.94 13.13
N LEU A 28 -9.97 -20.32 14.31
CA LEU A 28 -10.18 -19.63 15.57
C LEU A 28 -8.84 -19.12 16.10
N LEU A 29 -8.63 -17.80 16.07
CA LEU A 29 -7.52 -17.14 16.76
C LEU A 29 -7.94 -16.85 18.19
N ARG A 30 -7.13 -17.26 19.19
CA ARG A 30 -7.48 -17.16 20.60
C ARG A 30 -6.49 -16.35 21.42
N GLY A 31 -7.05 -15.56 22.34
CA GLY A 31 -6.29 -14.91 23.40
C GLY A 31 -5.45 -13.71 22.99
N ALA A 32 -5.67 -13.16 21.81
CA ALA A 32 -4.94 -11.99 21.29
C ALA A 32 -5.35 -10.68 21.97
N THR A 33 -4.44 -9.70 22.00
CA THR A 33 -4.84 -8.29 22.09
C THR A 33 -5.36 -7.86 20.73
N ILE A 34 -6.61 -7.37 20.65
CA ILE A 34 -7.26 -7.04 19.38
C ILE A 34 -7.45 -5.53 19.28
N LEU A 35 -6.89 -4.92 18.24
CA LEU A 35 -7.16 -3.55 17.83
C LEU A 35 -8.08 -3.61 16.60
N SER A 36 -9.39 -3.59 16.85
CA SER A 36 -10.37 -3.92 15.79
C SER A 36 -10.52 -2.87 14.69
N MET A 37 -10.20 -1.62 14.96
CA MET A 37 -10.52 -0.45 14.12
C MET A 37 -12.02 -0.30 13.82
N ASP A 38 -12.87 -1.04 14.50
CA ASP A 38 -14.33 -0.91 14.48
C ASP A 38 -14.78 -0.18 15.75
N PRO A 39 -15.49 0.96 15.66
CA PRO A 39 -15.90 1.74 16.84
C PRO A 39 -16.93 1.02 17.69
N THR A 40 -17.67 0.05 17.15
CA THR A 40 -18.70 -0.71 17.87
C THR A 40 -18.08 -1.82 18.70
N ILE A 41 -17.07 -2.50 18.16
CA ILE A 41 -16.36 -3.60 18.83
C ILE A 41 -15.35 -3.04 19.84
N GLY A 42 -14.65 -1.96 19.43
CA GLY A 42 -13.56 -1.38 20.22
C GLY A 42 -12.32 -2.27 20.27
N ASP A 43 -11.49 -2.03 21.29
CA ASP A 43 -10.26 -2.78 21.50
C ASP A 43 -10.50 -3.84 22.61
N LEU A 44 -9.88 -5.01 22.44
CA LEU A 44 -9.95 -6.08 23.43
C LEU A 44 -8.53 -6.41 23.92
N GLU A 45 -8.28 -6.27 25.21
CA GLU A 45 -7.01 -6.66 25.83
C GLU A 45 -6.73 -8.15 25.63
N ARG A 46 -7.81 -8.95 25.66
CA ARG A 46 -7.81 -10.37 25.36
C ARG A 46 -9.10 -10.73 24.65
N GLY A 47 -8.98 -11.28 23.45
CA GLY A 47 -10.14 -11.66 22.65
C GLY A 47 -9.82 -12.78 21.67
N ASP A 48 -10.89 -13.30 21.09
CA ASP A 48 -10.88 -14.37 20.10
C ASP A 48 -11.53 -13.86 18.81
N ILE A 49 -11.07 -14.39 17.67
CA ILE A 49 -11.62 -14.11 16.32
C ILE A 49 -11.95 -15.44 15.67
N LEU A 50 -13.22 -15.64 15.31
CA LEU A 50 -13.68 -16.79 14.53
C LEU A 50 -13.83 -16.38 13.07
N ILE A 51 -13.20 -17.14 12.19
CA ILE A 51 -13.23 -16.95 10.73
C ILE A 51 -13.91 -18.15 10.12
N ARG A 52 -14.84 -17.88 9.17
CA ARG A 52 -15.49 -18.91 8.35
C ARG A 52 -15.36 -18.57 6.89
N GLY A 53 -14.80 -19.48 6.09
CA GLY A 53 -14.53 -19.24 4.69
C GLY A 53 -13.64 -18.01 4.51
N LYS A 54 -14.13 -16.98 3.85
CA LYS A 54 -13.38 -15.73 3.62
C LYS A 54 -13.66 -14.64 4.65
N THR A 55 -14.68 -14.80 5.52
CA THR A 55 -15.18 -13.71 6.37
C THR A 55 -14.91 -13.92 7.86
N ILE A 56 -14.84 -12.82 8.58
CA ILE A 56 -14.89 -12.81 10.02
C ILE A 56 -16.34 -13.15 10.44
N GLU A 57 -16.52 -14.25 11.17
CA GLU A 57 -17.84 -14.68 11.67
C GLU A 57 -18.17 -14.00 13.00
N ALA A 58 -17.21 -13.98 13.92
CA ALA A 58 -17.39 -13.40 15.23
C ALA A 58 -16.08 -12.89 15.84
N ILE A 59 -16.21 -11.89 16.72
CA ILE A 59 -15.13 -11.36 17.55
C ILE A 59 -15.70 -11.21 18.97
N GLY A 60 -14.97 -11.68 19.98
CA GLY A 60 -15.42 -11.58 21.37
C GLY A 60 -14.33 -11.94 22.36
N ARG A 61 -14.64 -11.80 23.65
CA ARG A 61 -13.71 -12.10 24.74
C ARG A 61 -13.47 -13.59 24.91
N ASP A 62 -14.46 -14.42 24.60
CA ASP A 62 -14.38 -15.88 24.70
C ASP A 62 -15.33 -16.52 23.66
N LEU A 63 -14.71 -17.16 22.68
CA LEU A 63 -15.39 -17.97 21.67
C LEU A 63 -15.05 -19.46 21.84
N SER A 64 -14.73 -19.90 23.05
CA SER A 64 -14.34 -21.28 23.37
C SER A 64 -15.39 -22.33 23.01
N SER A 65 -16.67 -21.96 23.00
CA SER A 65 -17.78 -22.85 22.57
C SER A 65 -17.64 -23.27 21.08
N ALA A 66 -16.98 -22.48 20.25
CA ALA A 66 -16.71 -22.85 18.88
C ALA A 66 -15.68 -24.01 18.77
N GLN A 67 -14.85 -24.24 19.78
CA GLN A 67 -13.84 -25.32 19.80
C GLN A 67 -14.44 -26.74 19.85
N SER A 68 -15.70 -26.89 20.12
CA SER A 68 -16.37 -28.23 20.17
C SER A 68 -16.40 -28.93 18.79
N ASN A 69 -16.04 -28.21 17.71
CA ASN A 69 -15.93 -28.75 16.38
C ASN A 69 -14.47 -29.10 16.06
N GLU A 70 -14.17 -30.41 15.92
CA GLU A 70 -12.81 -30.91 15.59
C GLU A 70 -12.25 -30.40 14.25
N ALA A 71 -13.12 -29.93 13.34
CA ALA A 71 -12.71 -29.39 12.04
C ALA A 71 -12.06 -27.99 12.13
N ILE A 72 -12.19 -27.28 13.27
CA ILE A 72 -11.66 -25.93 13.43
C ILE A 72 -10.13 -25.94 13.63
N LEU A 73 -9.40 -25.16 12.81
CA LEU A 73 -7.99 -24.85 13.09
C LEU A 73 -7.93 -23.80 14.20
N THR A 74 -7.58 -24.23 15.43
CA THR A 74 -7.41 -23.31 16.54
C THR A 74 -5.96 -22.90 16.70
N ILE A 75 -5.71 -21.59 16.69
CA ILE A 75 -4.39 -20.96 16.81
C ILE A 75 -4.35 -20.14 18.10
N ASP A 76 -3.37 -20.41 18.97
CA ASP A 76 -3.10 -19.60 20.15
C ASP A 76 -2.34 -18.33 19.75
N ALA A 77 -3.03 -17.20 19.87
CA ALA A 77 -2.49 -15.86 19.60
C ALA A 77 -2.19 -15.08 20.90
N SER A 78 -2.04 -15.77 22.03
CA SER A 78 -1.66 -15.15 23.30
C SER A 78 -0.28 -14.50 23.20
N GLY A 79 -0.22 -13.19 23.51
CA GLY A 79 1.02 -12.41 23.37
C GLY A 79 1.25 -11.83 21.96
N TYR A 80 0.21 -11.88 21.14
CA TYR A 80 0.18 -11.17 19.84
C TYR A 80 -0.83 -10.03 19.89
N ILE A 81 -0.53 -8.97 19.11
CA ILE A 81 -1.53 -7.98 18.75
C ILE A 81 -2.08 -8.36 17.38
N VAL A 82 -3.42 -8.49 17.29
CA VAL A 82 -4.12 -8.70 16.02
C VAL A 82 -4.79 -7.39 15.59
N THR A 83 -4.48 -6.97 14.36
CA THR A 83 -5.06 -5.79 13.72
C THR A 83 -5.63 -6.16 12.36
N PRO A 84 -6.49 -5.31 11.75
CA PRO A 84 -6.76 -5.43 10.31
C PRO A 84 -5.44 -5.44 9.55
N GLY A 85 -5.41 -6.10 8.40
CA GLY A 85 -4.28 -6.05 7.49
C GLY A 85 -4.02 -4.62 7.00
N LEU A 86 -2.75 -4.27 6.84
CA LEU A 86 -2.34 -2.94 6.44
C LEU A 86 -2.72 -2.64 4.99
N GLN A 87 -3.09 -1.39 4.72
CA GLN A 87 -3.60 -0.90 3.44
C GLN A 87 -2.56 0.03 2.81
N ASP A 88 -1.84 -0.43 1.80
CA ASP A 88 -0.91 0.39 1.02
C ASP A 88 -1.67 1.11 -0.09
N THR A 89 -1.87 2.41 0.08
CA THR A 89 -2.75 3.20 -0.79
C THR A 89 -2.06 3.76 -2.03
N HIS A 90 -0.75 3.55 -2.18
CA HIS A 90 0.01 3.91 -3.38
C HIS A 90 1.36 3.19 -3.42
N ARG A 91 1.59 2.43 -4.48
CA ARG A 91 2.85 1.72 -4.71
C ARG A 91 3.08 1.47 -6.18
N HIS A 92 4.33 1.58 -6.63
CA HIS A 92 4.79 1.15 -7.94
C HIS A 92 5.41 -0.24 -7.83
N CYS A 93 4.61 -1.32 -7.95
CA CYS A 93 5.10 -2.69 -7.79
C CYS A 93 5.98 -3.15 -8.96
N TRP A 94 5.79 -2.61 -10.17
CA TRP A 94 6.32 -3.11 -11.42
C TRP A 94 7.86 -3.16 -11.52
N TYR A 95 8.58 -2.43 -10.67
CA TYR A 95 10.04 -2.45 -10.62
C TYR A 95 10.61 -2.96 -9.28
N GLY A 96 9.93 -3.87 -8.61
CA GLY A 96 10.37 -4.44 -7.33
C GLY A 96 11.76 -5.07 -7.35
N GLN A 97 12.28 -5.50 -8.50
CA GLN A 97 13.65 -5.99 -8.67
C GLN A 97 14.72 -4.89 -8.61
N PHE A 98 14.33 -3.60 -8.60
CA PHE A 98 15.23 -2.44 -8.51
C PHE A 98 15.22 -1.78 -7.12
N ARG A 99 14.84 -2.51 -6.09
CA ARG A 99 14.86 -2.03 -4.71
C ARG A 99 16.21 -1.45 -4.34
N ARG A 100 16.21 -0.27 -3.74
CA ARG A 100 17.40 0.40 -3.21
C ARG A 100 18.50 0.66 -4.24
N THR A 101 18.12 0.84 -5.48
CA THR A 101 19.05 1.24 -6.55
C THR A 101 19.49 2.69 -6.47
N MET A 102 18.67 3.53 -5.82
CA MET A 102 18.93 4.96 -5.67
C MET A 102 18.79 5.41 -4.19
N PRO A 103 19.61 4.86 -3.26
CA PRO A 103 19.47 5.15 -1.84
C PRO A 103 19.75 6.63 -1.52
N ASP A 104 20.62 7.27 -2.30
CA ASP A 104 21.08 8.66 -2.13
C ASP A 104 20.64 9.51 -3.34
N VAL A 105 19.40 9.32 -3.82
CA VAL A 105 18.84 10.10 -4.92
C VAL A 105 18.87 11.58 -4.59
N ALA A 106 19.39 12.39 -5.52
CA ALA A 106 19.56 13.83 -5.33
C ALA A 106 18.23 14.58 -5.35
N ASP A 107 17.37 14.22 -6.31
CA ASP A 107 16.03 14.80 -6.48
C ASP A 107 15.14 13.90 -7.37
N VAL A 108 13.88 14.30 -7.50
CA VAL A 108 12.90 13.57 -8.32
C VAL A 108 13.25 13.58 -9.81
N GLY A 109 14.00 14.57 -10.32
CA GLY A 109 14.44 14.64 -11.70
C GLY A 109 15.44 13.53 -12.03
N GLU A 110 16.38 13.23 -11.13
CA GLU A 110 17.29 12.09 -11.27
C GLU A 110 16.51 10.76 -11.35
N TYR A 111 15.49 10.58 -10.51
CA TYR A 111 14.60 9.43 -10.57
C TYR A 111 13.91 9.29 -11.93
N PHE A 112 13.29 10.34 -12.43
CA PHE A 112 12.62 10.30 -13.73
C PHE A 112 13.60 10.00 -14.87
N SER A 113 14.77 10.60 -14.86
CA SER A 113 15.82 10.39 -15.87
C SER A 113 16.28 8.92 -15.90
N LEU A 114 16.59 8.35 -14.73
CA LEU A 114 17.07 6.97 -14.65
C LEU A 114 15.95 5.97 -14.93
N PHE A 115 14.82 6.06 -14.19
CA PHE A 115 13.79 5.04 -14.32
C PHE A 115 12.96 5.19 -15.59
N TYR A 116 12.31 6.32 -15.80
CA TYR A 116 11.42 6.47 -16.96
C TYR A 116 12.17 6.75 -18.26
N GLY A 117 13.28 7.50 -18.19
CA GLY A 117 14.10 7.80 -19.35
C GLY A 117 14.99 6.66 -19.82
N THR A 118 15.48 5.82 -18.89
CA THR A 118 16.53 4.85 -19.18
C THR A 118 16.08 3.40 -18.97
N LEU A 119 15.56 3.04 -17.79
CA LEU A 119 15.25 1.66 -17.45
C LEU A 119 13.87 1.19 -17.97
N ALA A 120 12.82 1.97 -17.79
CA ALA A 120 11.45 1.60 -18.16
C ALA A 120 11.30 1.18 -19.64
N PRO A 121 11.97 1.81 -20.62
CA PRO A 121 11.92 1.36 -22.01
C PRO A 121 12.50 -0.04 -22.27
N ALA A 122 13.34 -0.55 -21.37
CA ALA A 122 13.96 -1.86 -21.50
C ALA A 122 13.13 -3.01 -20.93
N PHE A 123 12.09 -2.72 -20.12
CA PHE A 123 11.23 -3.73 -19.52
C PHE A 123 10.43 -4.49 -20.58
N THR A 124 10.27 -5.78 -20.37
CA THR A 124 9.32 -6.65 -21.05
C THR A 124 8.12 -6.94 -20.15
N ALA A 125 7.07 -7.58 -20.66
CA ALA A 125 5.95 -8.04 -19.83
C ALA A 125 6.40 -9.00 -18.71
N GLU A 126 7.36 -9.88 -19.00
CA GLU A 126 7.97 -10.76 -17.97
C GLU A 126 8.65 -9.95 -16.86
N ASP A 127 9.30 -8.84 -17.18
CA ASP A 127 9.94 -7.98 -16.17
C ASP A 127 8.92 -7.27 -15.27
N ILE A 128 7.81 -6.82 -15.86
CA ILE A 128 6.68 -6.28 -15.11
C ILE A 128 6.11 -7.34 -14.18
N TYR A 129 5.88 -8.57 -14.68
CA TYR A 129 5.39 -9.69 -13.87
C TYR A 129 6.31 -9.96 -12.67
N VAL A 130 7.60 -10.12 -12.91
CA VAL A 130 8.58 -10.42 -11.85
C VAL A 130 8.68 -9.30 -10.82
N GLY A 131 8.76 -8.04 -11.27
CA GLY A 131 8.81 -6.87 -10.38
C GLY A 131 7.57 -6.76 -9.52
N THR A 132 6.39 -6.89 -10.13
CA THR A 132 5.11 -6.84 -9.43
C THR A 132 4.96 -8.01 -8.45
N LEU A 133 5.32 -9.23 -8.86
CA LEU A 133 5.20 -10.42 -8.00
C LEU A 133 6.07 -10.29 -6.74
N ILE A 134 7.36 -9.92 -6.89
CA ILE A 134 8.25 -9.78 -5.73
C ILE A 134 7.81 -8.64 -4.81
N SER A 135 7.29 -7.56 -5.38
CA SER A 135 6.75 -6.44 -4.59
C SER A 135 5.49 -6.83 -3.83
N ALA A 136 4.55 -7.52 -4.47
CA ALA A 136 3.33 -8.01 -3.84
C ALA A 136 3.61 -9.04 -2.72
N LEU A 137 4.51 -10.00 -2.95
CA LEU A 137 4.88 -10.99 -1.94
C LEU A 137 5.60 -10.33 -0.75
N SER A 138 6.46 -9.34 -0.98
CA SER A 138 7.07 -8.61 0.13
C SER A 138 6.09 -7.72 0.88
N SER A 139 5.03 -7.24 0.21
CA SER A 139 3.92 -6.54 0.85
C SER A 139 3.21 -7.48 1.84
N ILE A 140 2.88 -8.70 1.41
CA ILE A 140 2.30 -9.72 2.29
C ILE A 140 3.25 -10.01 3.46
N ASP A 141 4.55 -10.19 3.19
CA ASP A 141 5.56 -10.44 4.24
C ASP A 141 5.60 -9.32 5.27
N ALA A 142 5.38 -8.07 4.85
CA ALA A 142 5.32 -6.89 5.69
C ALA A 142 3.95 -6.62 6.35
N GLY A 143 2.96 -7.51 6.20
CA GLY A 143 1.63 -7.35 6.79
C GLY A 143 0.67 -6.48 5.97
N ILE A 144 1.03 -6.12 4.75
CA ILE A 144 0.14 -5.41 3.83
C ILE A 144 -0.77 -6.45 3.17
N THR A 145 -2.07 -6.33 3.37
CA THR A 145 -3.06 -7.25 2.79
C THR A 145 -3.73 -6.69 1.55
N ASN A 146 -3.67 -5.36 1.36
CA ASN A 146 -4.25 -4.67 0.22
C ASN A 146 -3.26 -3.65 -0.34
N VAL A 147 -2.95 -3.75 -1.63
CA VAL A 147 -2.00 -2.87 -2.32
C VAL A 147 -2.68 -2.11 -3.47
N HIS A 148 -2.42 -0.81 -3.54
CA HIS A 148 -2.86 0.05 -4.64
C HIS A 148 -1.70 0.21 -5.64
N ASP A 149 -1.63 -0.70 -6.62
CA ASP A 149 -0.50 -0.82 -7.56
C ASP A 149 -0.63 0.14 -8.73
N ALA A 150 0.19 1.18 -8.75
CA ALA A 150 0.29 2.17 -9.81
C ALA A 150 1.22 1.67 -10.93
N LEU A 151 0.65 0.99 -11.93
CA LEU A 151 1.41 0.52 -13.09
C LEU A 151 1.57 1.65 -14.13
N THR A 152 2.63 2.41 -14.01
CA THR A 152 2.97 3.55 -14.88
C THR A 152 3.79 3.18 -16.13
N ASN A 153 4.08 1.89 -16.33
CA ASN A 153 4.85 1.37 -17.46
C ASN A 153 4.09 0.32 -18.30
N ALA A 154 2.78 0.49 -18.48
CA ALA A 154 1.96 -0.36 -19.36
C ALA A 154 2.17 0.04 -20.84
N ARG A 155 3.32 -0.29 -21.41
CA ARG A 155 3.73 0.08 -22.77
C ARG A 155 2.98 -0.67 -23.87
N THR A 156 2.50 -1.86 -23.55
CA THR A 156 1.60 -2.68 -24.39
C THR A 156 0.54 -3.33 -23.52
N ALA A 157 -0.48 -3.94 -24.12
CA ALA A 157 -1.50 -4.69 -23.39
C ALA A 157 -0.88 -5.78 -22.49
N GLU A 158 0.13 -6.51 -23.01
CA GLU A 158 0.80 -7.59 -22.27
C GLU A 158 1.53 -7.10 -21.01
N HIS A 159 2.02 -5.85 -20.99
CA HIS A 159 2.59 -5.27 -19.77
C HIS A 159 1.52 -5.05 -18.69
N GLY A 160 0.34 -4.55 -19.08
CA GLY A 160 -0.80 -4.40 -18.17
C GLY A 160 -1.26 -5.75 -17.61
N ASP A 161 -1.47 -6.71 -18.51
CA ASP A 161 -1.90 -8.07 -18.17
C ASP A 161 -0.91 -8.75 -17.22
N ALA A 162 0.39 -8.58 -17.44
CA ALA A 162 1.46 -9.14 -16.60
C ALA A 162 1.41 -8.62 -15.16
N GLY A 163 1.16 -7.32 -14.96
CA GLY A 163 0.96 -6.73 -13.63
C GLY A 163 -0.24 -7.34 -12.91
N ILE A 164 -1.38 -7.47 -13.59
CA ILE A 164 -2.60 -8.07 -13.04
C ILE A 164 -2.35 -9.54 -12.65
N MET A 165 -1.73 -10.31 -13.54
CA MET A 165 -1.42 -11.73 -13.29
C MET A 165 -0.49 -11.90 -12.09
N ALA A 166 0.53 -11.04 -11.94
CA ALA A 166 1.46 -11.09 -10.83
C ALA A 166 0.77 -10.82 -9.47
N LEU A 167 -0.12 -9.84 -9.39
CA LEU A 167 -0.92 -9.58 -8.18
C LEU A 167 -1.84 -10.75 -7.85
N ARG A 168 -2.47 -11.36 -8.87
CA ARG A 168 -3.31 -12.55 -8.71
C ARG A 168 -2.52 -13.74 -8.18
N ASP A 169 -1.36 -14.01 -8.76
CA ASP A 169 -0.49 -15.14 -8.39
C ASP A 169 0.13 -14.95 -6.99
N ALA A 170 0.40 -13.72 -6.58
CA ALA A 170 0.78 -13.41 -5.20
C ALA A 170 -0.34 -13.70 -4.21
N GLY A 171 -1.59 -13.67 -4.66
CA GLY A 171 -2.77 -13.84 -3.82
C GLY A 171 -2.99 -12.69 -2.83
N ILE A 172 -2.52 -11.51 -3.17
CA ILE A 172 -2.76 -10.27 -2.43
C ILE A 172 -4.09 -9.64 -2.88
N ARG A 173 -4.80 -9.01 -1.95
CA ARG A 173 -5.87 -8.08 -2.34
C ARG A 173 -5.24 -6.82 -2.92
N GLY A 174 -5.90 -6.21 -3.90
CA GLY A 174 -5.34 -4.98 -4.45
C GLY A 174 -6.22 -4.27 -5.46
N THR A 175 -5.73 -3.11 -5.83
CA THR A 175 -6.25 -2.33 -6.94
C THR A 175 -5.16 -2.24 -8.00
N HIS A 176 -5.45 -2.74 -9.20
CA HIS A 176 -4.61 -2.47 -10.36
C HIS A 176 -4.99 -1.11 -10.93
N VAL A 177 -4.06 -0.17 -10.89
CA VAL A 177 -4.24 1.17 -11.45
C VAL A 177 -3.44 1.25 -12.73
N GLN A 178 -4.14 1.20 -13.87
CA GLN A 178 -3.49 1.22 -15.16
C GLN A 178 -3.36 2.65 -15.68
N PHE A 179 -2.13 3.11 -15.80
CA PHE A 179 -1.77 4.40 -16.40
C PHE A 179 -1.54 4.29 -17.91
N GLY A 180 -1.72 5.41 -18.59
CA GLY A 180 -1.19 5.56 -19.94
C GLY A 180 0.33 5.59 -19.88
N SER A 181 1.00 4.75 -20.68
CA SER A 181 2.46 4.77 -20.72
C SER A 181 2.96 6.08 -21.33
N LEU A 182 3.98 6.66 -20.71
CA LEU A 182 4.67 7.86 -21.24
C LEU A 182 5.53 7.53 -22.47
N THR A 183 5.78 6.23 -22.73
CA THR A 183 6.64 5.74 -23.83
C THR A 183 5.98 4.53 -24.50
N GLY A 184 6.29 4.32 -25.81
CA GLY A 184 5.78 3.18 -26.58
C GLY A 184 4.33 3.34 -27.05
N ASP A 185 3.76 2.27 -27.64
CA ASP A 185 2.42 2.28 -28.25
C ASP A 185 1.27 2.18 -27.25
N GLY A 186 1.54 1.81 -26.02
CA GLY A 186 0.53 1.72 -24.94
C GLY A 186 -0.21 3.04 -24.70
N ALA A 187 0.47 4.18 -24.92
CA ALA A 187 -0.15 5.50 -24.85
C ALA A 187 -1.25 5.70 -25.90
N LYS A 188 -1.19 5.01 -27.04
CA LYS A 188 -2.19 5.12 -28.13
C LYS A 188 -3.45 4.31 -27.84
N GLN A 189 -3.34 3.22 -27.09
CA GLN A 189 -4.46 2.34 -26.74
C GLN A 189 -5.14 2.76 -25.44
N TRP A 190 -4.45 3.49 -24.58
CA TRP A 190 -4.99 4.02 -23.34
C TRP A 190 -5.88 5.25 -23.61
N PRO A 191 -7.04 5.40 -22.92
CA PRO A 191 -7.60 4.50 -21.91
C PRO A 191 -8.51 3.40 -22.47
N GLN A 192 -8.69 3.29 -23.77
CA GLN A 192 -9.66 2.39 -24.42
C GLN A 192 -9.41 0.91 -24.14
N ASP A 193 -8.16 0.49 -23.92
CA ASP A 193 -7.82 -0.88 -23.55
C ASP A 193 -8.45 -1.32 -22.22
N LEU A 194 -8.81 -0.39 -21.35
CA LEU A 194 -9.48 -0.70 -20.08
C LEU A 194 -10.84 -1.40 -20.26
N TYR A 195 -11.53 -1.25 -21.40
CA TYR A 195 -12.72 -2.05 -21.70
C TYR A 195 -12.37 -3.54 -21.83
N ARG A 196 -11.25 -3.86 -22.49
CA ARG A 196 -10.75 -5.25 -22.60
C ARG A 196 -10.33 -5.77 -21.25
N VAL A 197 -9.49 -5.00 -20.53
CA VAL A 197 -8.98 -5.36 -19.20
C VAL A 197 -10.12 -5.64 -18.22
N GLN A 198 -11.13 -4.78 -18.17
CA GLN A 198 -12.29 -4.98 -17.30
C GLN A 198 -13.03 -6.29 -17.64
N ARG A 199 -13.30 -6.53 -18.93
CA ARG A 199 -14.02 -7.73 -19.37
C ARG A 199 -13.24 -9.01 -19.07
N GLU A 200 -11.90 -9.00 -19.27
CA GLU A 200 -11.08 -10.21 -19.19
C GLU A 200 -10.64 -10.53 -17.76
N PHE A 201 -10.39 -9.51 -16.94
CA PHE A 201 -9.78 -9.68 -15.60
C PHE A 201 -10.68 -9.25 -14.45
N PHE A 202 -11.68 -8.39 -14.68
CA PHE A 202 -12.48 -7.76 -13.62
C PHE A 202 -14.00 -7.93 -13.85
N SER A 203 -14.41 -9.07 -14.40
CA SER A 203 -15.82 -9.38 -14.67
C SER A 203 -16.62 -9.81 -13.43
N SER A 204 -15.96 -10.05 -12.30
CA SER A 204 -16.59 -10.45 -11.03
C SER A 204 -16.27 -9.43 -9.93
N GLU A 205 -17.25 -9.11 -9.09
CA GLU A 205 -17.04 -8.33 -7.88
C GLU A 205 -16.54 -9.19 -6.70
N ASP A 206 -16.67 -10.51 -6.79
CA ASP A 206 -16.19 -11.46 -5.78
C ASP A 206 -14.79 -11.96 -6.10
N GLN A 207 -13.85 -11.02 -6.16
CA GLN A 207 -12.43 -11.29 -6.36
C GLN A 207 -11.58 -10.34 -5.51
N LEU A 208 -10.28 -10.66 -5.37
CA LEU A 208 -9.35 -9.87 -4.56
C LEU A 208 -8.95 -8.55 -5.24
N LEU A 209 -8.91 -8.53 -6.58
CA LEU A 209 -8.42 -7.39 -7.34
C LEU A 209 -9.56 -6.52 -7.87
N THR A 210 -9.32 -5.21 -7.89
CA THR A 210 -10.18 -4.19 -8.51
C THR A 210 -9.39 -3.39 -9.55
N LEU A 211 -10.09 -2.68 -10.43
CA LEU A 211 -9.51 -1.86 -11.49
C LEU A 211 -9.76 -0.38 -11.25
N ARG A 212 -8.75 0.45 -11.50
CA ARG A 212 -8.88 1.91 -11.59
C ARG A 212 -8.20 2.46 -12.83
N LEU A 213 -8.70 3.59 -13.32
CA LEU A 213 -8.01 4.41 -14.29
C LEU A 213 -6.90 5.21 -13.59
N GLY A 214 -5.66 5.09 -14.07
CA GLY A 214 -4.52 5.88 -13.62
C GLY A 214 -4.29 7.10 -14.50
N VAL A 215 -4.09 8.27 -13.90
CA VAL A 215 -3.76 9.54 -14.55
C VAL A 215 -2.73 10.30 -13.72
N LEU A 216 -2.18 11.40 -14.24
CA LEU A 216 -1.27 12.28 -13.51
C LEU A 216 -1.97 13.54 -13.04
N GLY A 217 -1.47 14.15 -11.97
CA GLY A 217 -2.10 15.31 -11.34
C GLY A 217 -1.83 16.63 -12.05
N SER A 218 -0.67 16.73 -12.73
CA SER A 218 -0.20 17.97 -13.36
C SER A 218 0.30 17.73 -14.79
N ALA A 219 0.11 18.71 -15.67
CA ALA A 219 0.58 18.72 -17.05
C ALA A 219 2.00 19.29 -17.22
N ASP A 220 2.66 19.71 -16.14
CA ASP A 220 3.91 20.44 -16.22
C ASP A 220 5.04 19.64 -16.92
N TYR A 221 4.95 18.32 -16.91
CA TYR A 221 5.98 17.42 -17.45
C TYR A 221 5.44 16.33 -18.38
N VAL A 222 4.13 16.32 -18.69
CA VAL A 222 3.48 15.21 -19.42
C VAL A 222 2.40 15.75 -20.36
N PRO A 223 2.01 14.97 -21.41
CA PRO A 223 0.91 15.36 -22.30
C PRO A 223 -0.42 15.52 -21.53
N GLU A 224 -1.21 16.53 -21.90
CA GLU A 224 -2.50 16.83 -21.24
C GLU A 224 -3.48 15.64 -21.23
N ASN A 225 -3.42 14.77 -22.23
CA ASN A 225 -4.34 13.62 -22.33
C ASN A 225 -4.16 12.56 -21.24
N VAL A 226 -3.01 12.55 -20.54
CA VAL A 226 -2.75 11.65 -19.40
C VAL A 226 -2.96 12.32 -18.05
N VAL A 227 -3.36 13.59 -18.01
CA VAL A 227 -3.64 14.34 -16.79
C VAL A 227 -5.10 14.19 -16.38
N ILE A 228 -5.36 14.23 -15.06
CA ILE A 228 -6.74 14.21 -14.55
C ILE A 228 -7.55 15.37 -15.10
N GLY A 229 -8.70 15.09 -15.66
CA GLY A 229 -9.59 16.08 -16.28
C GLY A 229 -10.99 15.53 -16.47
N ARG A 230 -11.91 16.37 -16.98
CA ARG A 230 -13.29 15.96 -17.25
C ARG A 230 -13.35 14.65 -18.05
N ASN A 231 -12.61 14.57 -19.14
CA ASN A 231 -12.66 13.41 -20.06
C ASN A 231 -12.25 12.11 -19.37
N SER A 232 -11.19 12.11 -18.56
CA SER A 232 -10.71 10.94 -17.84
C SER A 232 -11.68 10.53 -16.73
N ILE A 233 -12.25 11.48 -15.99
CA ILE A 233 -13.23 11.22 -14.93
C ILE A 233 -14.52 10.64 -15.54
N GLU A 234 -15.06 11.26 -16.57
CA GLU A 234 -16.27 10.78 -17.25
C GLU A 234 -16.05 9.42 -17.92
N PHE A 235 -14.84 9.16 -18.47
CA PHE A 235 -14.49 7.86 -19.00
C PHE A 235 -14.52 6.78 -17.91
N ALA A 236 -13.84 7.01 -16.78
CA ALA A 236 -13.81 6.07 -15.66
C ALA A 236 -15.23 5.77 -15.15
N ARG A 237 -16.06 6.80 -14.97
CA ARG A 237 -17.46 6.68 -14.54
C ARG A 237 -18.32 5.91 -15.53
N ARG A 238 -18.15 6.10 -16.85
CA ARG A 238 -18.86 5.29 -17.87
C ARG A 238 -18.46 3.82 -17.83
N LEU A 239 -17.21 3.53 -17.48
CA LEU A 239 -16.72 2.16 -17.31
C LEU A 239 -17.09 1.56 -15.94
N GLY A 240 -17.64 2.36 -15.02
CA GLY A 240 -17.99 1.93 -13.67
C GLY A 240 -16.78 1.72 -12.75
N ILE A 241 -15.63 2.31 -13.07
CA ILE A 241 -14.40 2.23 -12.28
C ILE A 241 -14.07 3.59 -11.64
N ALA A 242 -13.26 3.54 -10.58
CA ALA A 242 -12.74 4.73 -9.95
C ALA A 242 -11.46 5.23 -10.66
N ILE A 243 -10.99 6.43 -10.29
CA ILE A 243 -9.81 7.08 -10.88
C ILE A 243 -8.79 7.40 -9.79
N THR A 244 -7.51 7.26 -10.14
CA THR A 244 -6.38 7.66 -9.28
C THR A 244 -5.51 8.63 -10.05
N ALA A 245 -5.23 9.79 -9.46
CA ALA A 245 -4.25 10.73 -9.98
C ALA A 245 -2.96 10.67 -9.15
N ASP A 246 -1.87 10.29 -9.79
CA ASP A 246 -0.54 10.30 -9.22
C ASP A 246 0.15 11.64 -9.47
N ALA A 247 1.23 11.94 -8.73
CA ALA A 247 2.00 13.17 -8.85
C ALA A 247 1.13 14.44 -8.79
N VAL A 248 0.20 14.49 -7.82
CA VAL A 248 -0.60 15.70 -7.56
C VAL A 248 0.26 16.68 -6.78
N VAL A 249 1.06 17.46 -7.49
CA VAL A 249 2.08 18.34 -6.92
C VAL A 249 2.07 19.70 -7.60
N ALA A 250 2.49 20.73 -6.86
CA ALA A 250 2.67 22.09 -7.36
C ALA A 250 1.38 22.86 -7.70
N LYS A 251 1.58 24.12 -8.08
CA LYS A 251 0.49 25.06 -8.37
C LYS A 251 -0.39 24.60 -9.53
N GLY A 252 0.18 24.01 -10.58
CA GLY A 252 -0.59 23.52 -11.72
C GLY A 252 -1.62 22.47 -11.33
N ALA A 253 -1.25 21.52 -10.46
CA ALA A 253 -2.18 20.55 -9.88
C ALA A 253 -3.25 21.23 -9.01
N SER A 254 -2.87 22.20 -8.18
CA SER A 254 -3.79 22.96 -7.34
C SER A 254 -4.88 23.64 -8.16
N ASP A 255 -4.47 24.39 -9.21
CA ASP A 255 -5.39 25.09 -10.12
C ASP A 255 -6.33 24.11 -10.85
N ASN A 256 -5.81 22.96 -11.26
CA ASN A 256 -6.59 21.94 -11.95
C ASN A 256 -7.65 21.28 -11.02
N ILE A 257 -7.25 20.87 -9.82
CA ILE A 257 -8.16 20.27 -8.84
C ILE A 257 -9.26 21.26 -8.43
N GLU A 258 -8.92 22.54 -8.26
CA GLU A 258 -9.92 23.58 -7.96
C GLU A 258 -10.95 23.70 -9.11
N LYS A 259 -10.51 23.71 -10.38
CA LYS A 259 -11.42 23.71 -11.54
C LYS A 259 -12.32 22.49 -11.59
N LEU A 260 -11.80 21.31 -11.28
CA LEU A 260 -12.58 20.08 -11.24
C LEU A 260 -13.62 20.11 -10.11
N GLY A 261 -13.28 20.66 -8.94
CA GLY A 261 -14.21 20.87 -7.84
C GLY A 261 -15.34 21.82 -8.21
N ARG A 262 -15.02 22.98 -8.78
CA ARG A 262 -16.04 23.94 -9.26
C ARG A 262 -16.95 23.36 -10.35
N ALA A 263 -16.46 22.41 -11.12
CA ALA A 263 -17.23 21.70 -12.14
C ALA A 263 -18.03 20.51 -11.59
N ALA A 264 -18.03 20.27 -10.28
CA ALA A 264 -18.66 19.14 -9.59
C ALA A 264 -18.20 17.76 -10.15
N LEU A 265 -16.92 17.66 -10.50
CA LEU A 265 -16.33 16.44 -11.05
C LEU A 265 -15.60 15.61 -9.98
N LEU A 266 -15.24 16.20 -8.84
CA LEU A 266 -14.62 15.48 -7.73
C LEU A 266 -15.66 14.67 -6.96
N GLY A 267 -15.24 13.56 -6.36
CA GLY A 267 -16.07 12.68 -5.56
C GLY A 267 -15.27 11.57 -4.91
N GLU A 268 -15.93 10.68 -4.17
CA GLU A 268 -15.34 9.53 -3.50
C GLU A 268 -14.68 8.53 -4.47
N ASP A 269 -14.99 8.62 -5.76
CA ASP A 269 -14.38 7.81 -6.83
C ASP A 269 -12.99 8.32 -7.25
N VAL A 270 -12.54 9.47 -6.71
CA VAL A 270 -11.24 10.08 -7.01
C VAL A 270 -10.28 9.87 -5.84
N LEU A 271 -9.09 9.33 -6.13
CA LEU A 271 -7.96 9.25 -5.21
C LEU A 271 -6.81 10.11 -5.74
N LEU A 272 -6.25 10.96 -4.90
CA LEU A 272 -5.12 11.84 -5.23
C LEU A 272 -3.89 11.45 -4.41
N THR A 273 -2.74 11.32 -5.06
CA THR A 273 -1.48 10.91 -4.42
C THR A 273 -0.55 12.11 -4.21
N HIS A 274 0.23 12.11 -3.13
CA HIS A 274 1.16 13.14 -2.67
C HIS A 274 0.47 14.43 -2.19
N CYS A 275 -0.28 15.11 -3.02
CA CYS A 275 -1.02 16.34 -2.72
C CYS A 275 -0.14 17.48 -2.17
N LEU A 276 1.08 17.64 -2.73
CA LEU A 276 2.06 18.60 -2.28
C LEU A 276 1.78 20.02 -2.82
N GLU A 277 2.00 21.03 -1.99
CA GLU A 277 1.84 22.47 -2.31
C GLU A 277 0.45 22.87 -2.82
N LEU A 278 -0.59 22.12 -2.39
CA LEU A 278 -1.98 22.50 -2.68
C LEU A 278 -2.44 23.65 -1.76
N SER A 279 -3.27 24.54 -2.31
CA SER A 279 -3.86 25.65 -1.55
C SER A 279 -4.85 25.16 -0.50
N ASP A 280 -5.08 25.97 0.55
CA ASP A 280 -6.07 25.64 1.60
C ASP A 280 -7.50 25.53 1.03
N GLU A 281 -7.81 26.26 -0.05
CA GLU A 281 -9.07 26.15 -0.76
C GLU A 281 -9.24 24.78 -1.41
N VAL A 282 -8.20 24.30 -2.07
CA VAL A 282 -8.22 22.97 -2.70
C VAL A 282 -8.41 21.87 -1.64
N TRP A 283 -7.74 21.95 -0.50
CA TRP A 283 -7.94 21.01 0.60
C TRP A 283 -9.40 20.98 1.10
N ARG A 284 -10.04 22.15 1.22
CA ARG A 284 -11.47 22.23 1.56
C ARG A 284 -12.35 21.60 0.48
N VAL A 285 -12.11 21.94 -0.78
CA VAL A 285 -12.84 21.35 -1.92
C VAL A 285 -12.72 19.83 -1.94
N MET A 286 -11.52 19.27 -1.69
CA MET A 286 -11.31 17.83 -1.62
C MET A 286 -12.09 17.19 -0.46
N ALA A 287 -12.03 17.79 0.73
CA ALA A 287 -12.73 17.29 1.92
C ALA A 287 -14.27 17.31 1.74
N ASP A 288 -14.81 18.41 1.21
CA ASP A 288 -16.25 18.60 0.97
C ASP A 288 -16.81 17.61 -0.07
N ASN A 289 -15.96 17.16 -1.00
CA ASN A 289 -16.35 16.19 -2.04
C ASN A 289 -16.00 14.73 -1.70
N GLY A 290 -15.44 14.45 -0.54
CA GLY A 290 -15.09 13.10 -0.11
C GLY A 290 -13.93 12.46 -0.89
N VAL A 291 -13.05 13.28 -1.48
CA VAL A 291 -11.88 12.81 -2.26
C VAL A 291 -10.95 12.00 -1.37
N GLY A 292 -10.47 10.85 -1.86
CA GLY A 292 -9.44 10.07 -1.18
C GLY A 292 -8.04 10.68 -1.36
N VAL A 293 -7.19 10.54 -0.33
CA VAL A 293 -5.80 10.99 -0.36
C VAL A 293 -4.87 9.84 0.01
N ALA A 294 -3.83 9.63 -0.80
CA ALA A 294 -2.72 8.73 -0.51
C ALA A 294 -1.46 9.55 -0.23
N LEU A 295 -0.95 9.46 1.00
CA LEU A 295 0.27 10.12 1.44
C LEU A 295 1.44 9.13 1.42
N THR A 296 2.61 9.60 1.01
CA THR A 296 3.83 8.80 0.93
C THR A 296 4.98 9.44 1.71
N PRO A 297 4.89 9.51 3.05
CA PRO A 297 5.75 10.37 3.89
C PRO A 297 7.25 10.21 3.67
N THR A 298 7.73 8.98 3.48
CA THR A 298 9.17 8.73 3.25
C THR A 298 9.59 9.11 1.84
N SER A 299 8.76 8.84 0.83
CA SER A 299 9.04 9.13 -0.57
C SER A 299 9.05 10.65 -0.81
N ASP A 300 7.98 11.35 -0.41
CA ASP A 300 7.87 12.81 -0.52
C ASP A 300 9.12 13.50 0.00
N THR A 301 9.58 13.07 1.20
CA THR A 301 10.73 13.68 1.88
C THR A 301 12.07 13.32 1.22
N ARG A 302 12.25 12.05 0.81
CA ARG A 302 13.54 11.55 0.29
C ARG A 302 13.80 11.95 -1.16
N PHE A 303 12.77 12.11 -1.97
CA PHE A 303 12.92 12.64 -3.32
C PHE A 303 13.08 14.15 -3.36
N GLY A 304 12.81 14.86 -2.25
CA GLY A 304 12.84 16.31 -2.25
C GLY A 304 11.88 16.89 -3.27
N ILE A 305 10.68 16.31 -3.40
CA ILE A 305 9.66 16.80 -4.32
C ILE A 305 9.24 18.19 -3.86
N LEU A 306 9.66 19.21 -4.58
CA LEU A 306 9.49 20.62 -4.22
C LEU A 306 10.11 20.90 -2.81
N ASN A 307 9.64 21.90 -2.10
CA ASN A 307 10.07 22.21 -0.73
C ASN A 307 9.13 21.59 0.31
N SER A 308 8.50 20.45 -0.01
CA SER A 308 7.36 19.97 0.75
C SER A 308 7.70 18.81 1.64
N ILE A 309 7.17 18.88 2.84
CA ILE A 309 6.97 17.75 3.73
C ILE A 309 5.59 17.19 3.42
N SER A 310 5.43 15.87 3.46
CA SER A 310 4.13 15.21 3.26
C SER A 310 3.00 15.94 4.02
N PRO A 311 1.85 16.25 3.39
CA PRO A 311 0.89 17.23 3.90
C PRO A 311 -0.04 16.67 4.99
N ILE A 312 0.51 15.93 5.93
CA ILE A 312 -0.21 15.26 7.02
C ILE A 312 -1.06 16.24 7.81
N GLN A 313 -0.47 17.40 8.17
CA GLN A 313 -1.21 18.43 8.93
C GLN A 313 -2.37 19.03 8.13
N LYS A 314 -2.24 19.16 6.80
CA LYS A 314 -3.31 19.64 5.93
C LYS A 314 -4.52 18.69 5.92
N CYS A 315 -4.27 17.37 5.90
CA CYS A 315 -5.33 16.38 6.02
C CYS A 315 -6.10 16.51 7.34
N ILE A 316 -5.38 16.75 8.46
CA ILE A 316 -5.98 16.92 9.79
C ILE A 316 -6.80 18.23 9.85
N ASP A 317 -6.21 19.33 9.40
CA ASP A 317 -6.81 20.67 9.49
C ASP A 317 -8.04 20.80 8.60
N SER A 318 -8.04 20.14 7.44
CA SER A 318 -9.17 20.14 6.48
C SER A 318 -10.24 19.11 6.83
N GLY A 319 -10.01 18.25 7.83
CA GLY A 319 -10.97 17.22 8.23
C GLY A 319 -11.16 16.11 7.19
N MET A 320 -10.10 15.80 6.38
CA MET A 320 -10.13 14.69 5.42
C MET A 320 -10.47 13.38 6.13
N LYS A 321 -11.40 12.61 5.59
CA LYS A 321 -11.85 11.32 6.16
C LYS A 321 -11.16 10.12 5.53
N ALA A 322 -11.01 10.15 4.21
CA ALA A 322 -10.44 9.08 3.41
C ALA A 322 -8.95 9.36 3.14
N VAL A 323 -8.09 9.08 4.12
CA VAL A 323 -6.65 9.27 4.04
C VAL A 323 -5.95 7.93 4.25
N GLY A 324 -5.02 7.59 3.38
CA GLY A 324 -4.19 6.40 3.52
C GLY A 324 -2.71 6.72 3.45
N LEU A 325 -1.89 5.77 3.90
CA LEU A 325 -0.45 5.77 3.78
C LEU A 325 -0.04 4.85 2.62
N GLY A 326 0.91 5.29 1.82
CA GLY A 326 1.49 4.54 0.71
C GLY A 326 3.00 4.44 0.80
N ILE A 327 3.56 3.42 0.17
CA ILE A 327 5.01 3.23 0.05
C ILE A 327 5.58 4.08 -1.08
N ASP A 328 4.83 4.26 -2.18
CA ASP A 328 5.25 4.79 -3.45
C ASP A 328 6.30 3.87 -4.11
N THR A 329 7.57 4.00 -3.71
CA THR A 329 8.66 3.26 -4.31
C THR A 329 9.63 2.68 -3.28
N GLU A 330 10.23 1.53 -3.62
CA GLU A 330 11.27 0.89 -2.80
C GLU A 330 12.69 1.20 -3.29
N ILE A 331 12.86 2.07 -4.28
CA ILE A 331 14.20 2.36 -4.86
C ILE A 331 15.09 3.15 -3.90
N ASN A 332 14.51 3.96 -3.02
CA ASN A 332 15.21 4.80 -2.04
C ASN A 332 14.73 4.60 -0.60
N SER A 333 13.76 3.72 -0.35
CA SER A 333 13.15 3.58 0.98
C SER A 333 12.82 2.13 1.33
N ARG A 334 12.30 1.93 2.54
CA ARG A 334 11.77 0.65 3.01
C ARG A 334 10.39 0.41 2.42
N GLY A 335 10.09 -0.85 2.09
CA GLY A 335 8.82 -1.26 1.50
C GLY A 335 7.78 -1.71 2.52
N ASP A 336 7.68 -1.07 3.68
CA ASP A 336 6.73 -1.43 4.74
C ASP A 336 5.99 -0.22 5.31
N LEU A 337 4.74 -0.42 5.73
CA LEU A 337 3.90 0.63 6.30
C LEU A 337 4.26 0.99 7.74
N PHE A 338 5.02 0.19 8.46
CA PHE A 338 5.53 0.57 9.79
C PHE A 338 6.45 1.79 9.66
N ALA A 339 7.34 1.79 8.65
CA ALA A 339 8.17 2.95 8.36
C ALA A 339 7.36 4.18 7.95
N GLN A 340 6.26 4.00 7.21
CA GLN A 340 5.40 5.12 6.82
C GLN A 340 4.63 5.69 8.02
N MET A 341 4.13 4.82 8.92
CA MET A 341 3.47 5.25 10.15
C MET A 341 4.39 6.04 11.06
N ASP A 342 5.62 5.56 11.28
CA ASP A 342 6.62 6.25 12.10
C ASP A 342 7.06 7.58 11.48
N ALA A 343 7.30 7.61 10.17
CA ALA A 343 7.63 8.82 9.43
C ALA A 343 6.49 9.86 9.51
N ALA A 344 5.24 9.44 9.29
CA ALA A 344 4.07 10.30 9.38
C ALA A 344 3.95 10.94 10.77
N LEU A 345 4.09 10.14 11.82
CA LEU A 345 4.05 10.62 13.20
C LEU A 345 5.18 11.62 13.48
N THR A 346 6.41 11.28 13.11
CA THR A 346 7.61 12.07 13.35
C THR A 346 7.54 13.41 12.62
N LEU A 347 7.21 13.41 11.34
CA LEU A 347 7.09 14.63 10.54
C LEU A 347 5.96 15.54 11.05
N GLN A 348 4.79 14.98 11.35
CA GLN A 348 3.67 15.76 11.90
C GLN A 348 4.04 16.40 13.24
N ARG A 349 4.71 15.65 14.12
CA ARG A 349 5.16 16.18 15.41
C ARG A 349 6.22 17.26 15.25
N ALA A 350 7.18 17.07 14.37
CA ALA A 350 8.19 18.08 14.07
C ALA A 350 7.55 19.39 13.59
N MET A 351 6.61 19.31 12.64
CA MET A 351 5.86 20.47 12.15
C MET A 351 5.04 21.14 13.25
N MET A 352 4.31 20.38 14.05
CA MET A 352 3.49 20.89 15.13
C MET A 352 4.34 21.63 16.17
N PHE A 353 5.46 21.08 16.60
CA PHE A 353 6.35 21.71 17.57
C PHE A 353 7.06 22.93 16.99
N ASN A 354 7.48 22.89 15.72
CA ASN A 354 8.04 24.07 15.06
C ASN A 354 7.04 25.23 15.07
N ARG A 355 5.80 24.99 14.65
CA ARG A 355 4.74 26.02 14.68
C ARG A 355 4.42 26.50 16.09
N ARG A 356 4.40 25.60 17.08
CA ARG A 356 4.15 25.95 18.47
C ARG A 356 5.24 26.87 19.04
N TYR A 357 6.50 26.52 18.88
CA TYR A 357 7.59 27.18 19.58
C TYR A 357 8.29 28.26 18.76
N ILE A 358 8.25 28.19 17.44
CA ILE A 358 8.87 29.17 16.54
C ILE A 358 7.85 30.20 16.03
N GLU A 359 6.65 29.75 15.65
CA GLU A 359 5.62 30.60 15.08
C GLU A 359 4.57 31.07 16.10
N ASN A 360 4.71 30.71 17.38
CA ASN A 360 3.75 31.01 18.45
C ASN A 360 2.29 30.59 18.13
N ARG A 361 2.11 29.42 17.48
CA ARG A 361 0.81 28.83 17.15
C ARG A 361 0.56 27.57 17.98
N PRO A 362 0.03 27.66 19.20
CA PRO A 362 -0.13 26.51 20.11
C PRO A 362 -1.35 25.62 19.79
N ASP A 363 -2.21 26.02 18.88
CA ASP A 363 -3.56 25.52 18.63
C ASP A 363 -3.61 24.31 17.68
N LEU A 364 -2.45 23.81 17.20
CA LEU A 364 -2.40 22.67 16.29
C LEU A 364 -2.74 21.35 17.00
N LYS A 365 -3.66 20.62 16.41
CA LYS A 365 -3.99 19.27 16.86
C LYS A 365 -2.90 18.29 16.41
N GLY A 366 -2.33 17.56 17.36
CA GLY A 366 -1.45 16.43 17.08
C GLY A 366 -2.24 15.20 16.66
N MET A 367 -1.64 14.36 15.85
CA MET A 367 -2.18 13.07 15.49
C MET A 367 -1.96 12.05 16.60
N SER A 368 -2.95 11.23 16.91
CA SER A 368 -2.82 10.13 17.87
C SER A 368 -2.23 8.89 17.18
N LEU A 369 -1.61 8.00 17.97
CA LEU A 369 -1.15 6.69 17.47
C LEU A 369 -2.29 5.88 16.86
N ARG A 370 -3.48 5.90 17.48
CA ARG A 370 -4.69 5.29 16.92
C ARG A 370 -5.04 5.90 15.55
N GLY A 371 -4.97 7.22 15.40
CA GLY A 371 -5.24 7.89 14.13
C GLY A 371 -4.26 7.50 13.02
N ILE A 372 -2.97 7.35 13.36
CA ILE A 372 -1.97 6.83 12.41
C ILE A 372 -2.32 5.41 11.97
N LEU A 373 -2.64 4.51 12.90
CA LEU A 373 -3.02 3.14 12.57
C LEU A 373 -4.34 3.11 11.75
N GLN A 374 -5.27 4.01 12.01
CA GLN A 374 -6.48 4.15 11.18
C GLN A 374 -6.13 4.53 9.74
N TRP A 375 -5.15 5.39 9.49
CA TRP A 375 -4.70 5.72 8.14
C TRP A 375 -4.04 4.54 7.43
N ALA A 376 -3.34 3.69 8.18
CA ALA A 376 -2.77 2.45 7.65
C ALA A 376 -3.79 1.30 7.52
N THR A 377 -5.04 1.47 7.95
CA THR A 377 -6.08 0.44 7.97
C THR A 377 -7.41 0.97 7.42
N ILE A 378 -8.41 1.26 8.27
CA ILE A 378 -9.79 1.58 7.84
C ILE A 378 -9.89 2.85 6.99
N SER A 379 -9.17 3.92 7.31
CA SER A 379 -9.18 5.14 6.52
C SER A 379 -8.48 4.95 5.17
N GLY A 380 -7.37 4.18 5.14
CA GLY A 380 -6.72 3.76 3.89
C GLY A 380 -7.64 2.91 3.02
N ALA A 381 -8.37 1.97 3.63
CA ALA A 381 -9.38 1.18 2.92
C ALA A 381 -10.49 2.08 2.35
N SER A 382 -10.92 3.10 3.09
CA SER A 382 -11.90 4.09 2.60
C SER A 382 -11.36 4.90 1.42
N ALA A 383 -10.09 5.34 1.49
CA ALA A 383 -9.45 6.06 0.38
C ALA A 383 -9.41 5.24 -0.92
N THR A 384 -9.23 3.93 -0.80
CA THR A 384 -9.26 3.01 -1.95
C THR A 384 -10.64 2.41 -2.24
N ARG A 385 -11.68 2.77 -1.47
CA ARG A 385 -13.06 2.27 -1.56
C ARG A 385 -13.18 0.76 -1.32
N SER A 386 -12.34 0.22 -0.45
CA SER A 386 -12.36 -1.19 -0.03
C SER A 386 -12.88 -1.40 1.40
N ASP A 387 -13.25 -0.32 2.12
CA ASP A 387 -13.68 -0.32 3.52
C ASP A 387 -14.97 -1.10 3.80
N HIS A 388 -15.80 -1.32 2.79
CA HIS A 388 -16.95 -2.21 2.87
C HIS A 388 -16.57 -3.69 3.00
N LYS A 389 -15.33 -4.07 2.60
CA LYS A 389 -14.80 -5.46 2.67
C LYS A 389 -13.72 -5.62 3.74
N VAL A 390 -12.85 -4.60 3.93
CA VAL A 390 -11.62 -4.74 4.75
C VAL A 390 -11.34 -3.47 5.57
N GLY A 391 -10.19 -3.41 6.23
CA GLY A 391 -9.70 -2.23 6.96
C GLY A 391 -10.15 -2.16 8.42
N SER A 392 -11.13 -2.96 8.83
CA SER A 392 -11.51 -3.17 10.23
C SER A 392 -11.84 -4.63 10.49
N LEU A 393 -11.62 -5.09 11.72
CA LEU A 393 -12.04 -6.43 12.16
C LEU A 393 -13.51 -6.33 12.58
N THR A 394 -14.40 -6.56 11.63
CA THR A 394 -15.86 -6.46 11.81
C THR A 394 -16.50 -7.75 11.30
N PRO A 395 -17.38 -8.40 12.06
CA PRO A 395 -18.15 -9.55 11.56
C PRO A 395 -18.85 -9.24 10.23
N GLY A 396 -18.70 -10.14 9.26
CA GLY A 396 -19.21 -10.00 7.90
C GLY A 396 -18.21 -9.41 6.90
N LYS A 397 -17.15 -8.74 7.34
CA LYS A 397 -16.04 -8.34 6.46
C LYS A 397 -15.11 -9.51 6.15
N ASP A 398 -14.35 -9.39 5.09
CA ASP A 398 -13.32 -10.36 4.74
C ASP A 398 -12.25 -10.43 5.83
N ALA A 399 -11.77 -11.62 6.12
CA ALA A 399 -10.73 -11.86 7.11
C ALA A 399 -9.35 -11.49 6.53
N ASP A 400 -9.12 -10.19 6.38
CA ASP A 400 -7.83 -9.57 6.09
C ASP A 400 -7.25 -9.03 7.40
N LEU A 401 -6.30 -9.77 7.98
CA LEU A 401 -5.73 -9.46 9.29
C LEU A 401 -4.26 -9.85 9.40
N ILE A 402 -3.58 -9.25 10.38
CA ILE A 402 -2.21 -9.61 10.75
C ILE A 402 -2.11 -9.86 12.24
N ALA A 403 -1.18 -10.75 12.63
CA ALA A 403 -0.79 -10.94 14.01
C ALA A 403 0.68 -10.56 14.21
N LEU A 404 0.91 -9.64 15.14
CA LEU A 404 2.22 -9.06 15.47
C LEU A 404 2.72 -9.66 16.78
N ASN A 405 3.90 -10.26 16.75
CA ASN A 405 4.55 -10.78 17.94
C ASN A 405 5.09 -9.63 18.80
N VAL A 406 4.48 -9.43 19.99
CA VAL A 406 4.92 -8.42 20.95
C VAL A 406 5.53 -9.03 22.22
N ARG A 407 5.77 -10.35 22.22
CA ARG A 407 6.50 -11.06 23.30
C ARG A 407 7.98 -11.22 22.97
N ASN A 408 8.60 -10.17 22.51
CA ASN A 408 10.03 -10.13 22.20
C ASN A 408 10.71 -8.98 22.93
N ILE A 409 12.04 -9.01 22.96
CA ILE A 409 12.87 -8.07 23.77
C ILE A 409 12.64 -6.59 23.40
N ASN A 410 12.14 -6.30 22.22
CA ASN A 410 11.93 -4.92 21.77
C ASN A 410 10.54 -4.38 22.15
N ASN A 411 9.61 -5.26 22.55
CA ASN A 411 8.21 -4.90 22.81
C ASN A 411 7.76 -5.16 24.26
N ILE A 412 8.56 -5.90 25.06
CA ILE A 412 8.23 -6.17 26.47
C ILE A 412 8.82 -5.13 27.42
N PRO A 413 8.06 -4.70 28.46
CA PRO A 413 6.66 -5.00 28.70
C PRO A 413 5.73 -4.24 27.75
N LEU A 414 4.60 -4.84 27.35
CA LEU A 414 3.61 -4.17 26.53
C LEU A 414 2.81 -3.16 27.37
N ASN A 415 3.14 -1.88 27.23
CA ASN A 415 2.50 -0.79 27.97
C ASN A 415 1.33 -0.16 27.19
N ASP A 416 1.52 0.04 25.87
CA ASP A 416 0.53 0.62 24.97
C ASP A 416 0.53 -0.16 23.64
N PRO A 417 -0.59 -0.83 23.29
CA PRO A 417 -0.65 -1.61 22.04
C PRO A 417 -0.50 -0.75 20.76
N TYR A 418 -1.03 0.47 20.76
CA TYR A 418 -0.84 1.38 19.62
C TYR A 418 0.60 1.86 19.49
N GLY A 419 1.23 2.17 20.63
CA GLY A 419 2.65 2.51 20.69
C GLY A 419 3.53 1.38 20.17
N ALA A 420 3.22 0.15 20.55
CA ALA A 420 3.93 -1.03 20.05
C ALA A 420 3.79 -1.16 18.52
N VAL A 421 2.58 -1.09 17.98
CA VAL A 421 2.32 -1.25 16.54
C VAL A 421 2.96 -0.12 15.72
N VAL A 422 2.78 1.14 16.13
CA VAL A 422 3.17 2.30 15.30
C VAL A 422 4.65 2.63 15.43
N SER A 423 5.26 2.45 16.62
CA SER A 423 6.60 2.97 16.91
C SER A 423 7.65 1.90 17.22
N ALA A 424 7.27 0.64 17.40
CA ALA A 424 8.22 -0.41 17.80
C ALA A 424 8.19 -1.64 16.89
N CYS A 425 7.03 -2.06 16.41
CA CYS A 425 6.90 -3.18 15.48
C CYS A 425 7.48 -2.87 14.10
N GLY A 426 7.84 -3.92 13.40
CA GLY A 426 8.29 -3.89 12.01
C GLY A 426 7.98 -5.22 11.31
N THR A 427 8.50 -5.39 10.11
CA THR A 427 8.25 -6.61 9.28
C THR A 427 8.64 -7.91 9.99
N ARG A 428 9.67 -7.88 10.85
CA ARG A 428 10.11 -9.04 11.65
C ARG A 428 9.09 -9.51 12.68
N ASP A 429 8.18 -8.61 13.11
CA ASP A 429 7.19 -8.91 14.14
C ASP A 429 5.89 -9.44 13.52
N VAL A 430 5.75 -9.39 12.18
CA VAL A 430 4.60 -9.92 11.44
C VAL A 430 4.74 -11.43 11.33
N GLU A 431 4.03 -12.16 12.17
CA GLU A 431 4.12 -13.63 12.25
C GLU A 431 2.98 -14.35 11.51
N LEU A 432 1.83 -13.72 11.38
CA LEU A 432 0.68 -14.26 10.65
C LEU A 432 0.11 -13.16 9.74
N VAL A 433 -0.19 -13.52 8.49
CA VAL A 433 -0.95 -12.70 7.55
C VAL A 433 -2.05 -13.52 6.94
N MET A 434 -3.25 -12.99 6.97
CA MET A 434 -4.43 -13.61 6.37
C MET A 434 -5.09 -12.64 5.39
N ILE A 435 -5.48 -13.14 4.22
CA ILE A 435 -6.19 -12.38 3.18
C ILE A 435 -7.40 -13.18 2.74
N ALA A 436 -8.58 -12.62 2.89
CA ALA A 436 -9.85 -13.30 2.64
C ALA A 436 -9.91 -14.70 3.28
N GLY A 437 -9.47 -14.79 4.55
CA GLY A 437 -9.46 -16.04 5.31
C GLY A 437 -8.41 -17.07 4.87
N ILE A 438 -7.56 -16.76 3.89
CA ILE A 438 -6.43 -17.59 3.46
C ILE A 438 -5.18 -17.16 4.23
N VAL A 439 -4.52 -18.10 4.88
CA VAL A 439 -3.24 -17.86 5.55
C VAL A 439 -2.14 -17.73 4.50
N ARG A 440 -1.58 -16.53 4.35
CA ARG A 440 -0.53 -16.20 3.38
C ARG A 440 0.87 -16.19 4.00
N LYS A 441 0.97 -15.87 5.28
CA LYS A 441 2.20 -15.94 6.07
C LYS A 441 1.91 -16.59 7.41
N CYS A 442 2.80 -17.43 7.87
CA CYS A 442 2.69 -18.08 9.17
C CYS A 442 4.06 -18.35 9.77
N SER A 443 4.22 -18.10 11.06
CA SER A 443 5.50 -18.24 11.78
C SER A 443 6.63 -17.46 11.10
N GLY A 444 6.34 -16.28 10.58
CA GLY A 444 7.30 -15.42 9.88
C GLY A 444 7.64 -15.84 8.45
N GLU A 445 7.05 -16.94 7.92
CA GLU A 445 7.36 -17.44 6.57
C GLU A 445 6.13 -17.37 5.65
N LEU A 446 6.34 -16.96 4.39
CA LEU A 446 5.31 -16.98 3.36
C LEU A 446 4.90 -18.42 3.03
N VAL A 447 3.60 -18.66 2.92
CA VAL A 447 3.06 -19.98 2.58
C VAL A 447 3.16 -20.20 1.07
N ASP A 448 3.68 -21.38 0.67
CA ASP A 448 3.79 -21.83 -0.72
C ASP A 448 4.66 -20.96 -1.64
N VAL A 449 5.56 -20.16 -1.08
CA VAL A 449 6.52 -19.34 -1.84
C VAL A 449 7.89 -20.01 -1.87
N ASN A 450 8.41 -20.27 -3.06
CA ASN A 450 9.81 -20.66 -3.25
C ASN A 450 10.67 -19.41 -3.41
N LEU A 451 11.25 -18.95 -2.29
CA LEU A 451 12.01 -17.71 -2.22
C LEU A 451 13.29 -17.77 -3.11
N GLU A 452 13.99 -18.91 -3.13
CA GLU A 452 15.19 -19.08 -3.94
C GLU A 452 14.90 -18.89 -5.44
N ARG A 453 13.84 -19.54 -5.94
CA ARG A 453 13.40 -19.39 -7.32
C ARG A 453 12.96 -17.96 -7.63
N LEU A 454 12.27 -17.31 -6.71
CA LEU A 454 11.81 -15.92 -6.86
C LEU A 454 13.01 -14.96 -6.93
N CYS A 455 14.00 -15.11 -6.04
CA CYS A 455 15.22 -14.31 -6.05
C CYS A 455 15.97 -14.47 -7.37
N ALA A 456 16.19 -15.72 -7.83
CA ALA A 456 16.87 -15.97 -9.10
C ALA A 456 16.14 -15.31 -10.30
N ARG A 457 14.80 -15.35 -10.34
CA ARG A 457 14.03 -14.66 -11.40
C ARG A 457 14.18 -13.14 -11.34
N ALA A 458 14.16 -12.55 -10.14
CA ALA A 458 14.31 -11.11 -9.94
C ALA A 458 15.71 -10.64 -10.36
N GLU A 459 16.74 -11.37 -9.99
CA GLU A 459 18.12 -11.09 -10.37
C GLU A 459 18.31 -11.21 -11.90
N ALA A 460 17.81 -12.27 -12.52
CA ALA A 460 17.88 -12.44 -13.97
C ALA A 460 17.13 -11.35 -14.74
N SER A 461 15.96 -10.91 -14.25
CA SER A 461 15.21 -9.79 -14.80
C SER A 461 16.01 -8.48 -14.72
N ARG A 462 16.57 -8.16 -13.55
CA ARG A 462 17.42 -6.99 -13.36
C ARG A 462 18.64 -6.99 -14.30
N GLU A 463 19.39 -8.09 -14.36
CA GLU A 463 20.57 -8.21 -15.21
C GLU A 463 20.21 -8.07 -16.70
N ARG A 464 19.10 -8.65 -17.14
CA ARG A 464 18.62 -8.51 -18.52
C ARG A 464 18.28 -7.04 -18.87
N ILE A 465 17.64 -6.32 -17.97
CA ILE A 465 17.32 -4.90 -18.16
C ILE A 465 18.63 -4.10 -18.23
N TYR A 466 19.57 -4.31 -17.32
CA TYR A 466 20.85 -3.63 -17.31
C TYR A 466 21.68 -3.92 -18.55
N SER A 467 21.60 -5.13 -19.13
CA SER A 467 22.32 -5.48 -20.35
C SER A 467 21.83 -4.72 -21.59
N LYS A 468 20.59 -4.22 -21.57
CA LYS A 468 19.99 -3.44 -22.65
C LYS A 468 20.24 -1.92 -22.53
N VAL A 469 20.68 -1.49 -21.36
CA VAL A 469 20.90 -0.06 -21.07
C VAL A 469 22.39 0.24 -21.24
N ASP A 470 22.72 1.38 -21.89
CA ASP A 470 24.12 1.79 -22.05
C ASP A 470 24.79 1.96 -20.68
N MET A 471 25.81 1.13 -20.44
CA MET A 471 26.54 1.10 -19.17
C MET A 471 27.32 2.39 -18.91
N GLN A 472 27.60 3.19 -19.94
CA GLN A 472 28.28 4.49 -19.77
C GLN A 472 27.39 5.51 -19.05
N SER A 473 26.08 5.44 -19.22
CA SER A 473 25.13 6.29 -18.48
C SER A 473 25.10 5.95 -16.99
N ARG A 474 25.33 4.68 -16.60
CA ARG A 474 25.47 4.24 -15.21
C ARG A 474 26.73 4.80 -14.54
N ALA A 475 27.85 4.80 -15.25
CA ALA A 475 29.14 5.25 -14.73
C ALA A 475 29.14 6.76 -14.46
N SER A 476 28.45 7.56 -15.27
CA SER A 476 28.30 8.99 -15.04
C SER A 476 27.47 9.33 -13.82
N HIS A 477 26.44 8.54 -13.50
CA HIS A 477 25.60 8.74 -12.31
C HIS A 477 26.29 8.29 -11.01
N ALA A 478 27.07 7.22 -11.06
CA ALA A 478 27.84 6.74 -9.90
C ALA A 478 29.00 7.69 -9.50
N SER A 479 29.53 8.46 -10.46
CA SER A 479 30.63 9.42 -10.21
C SER A 479 30.16 10.73 -9.59
N LEU A 480 28.89 11.05 -9.64
CA LEU A 480 28.30 12.26 -9.04
C LEU A 480 28.00 12.09 -7.54
N GLY A 481 28.02 10.85 -7.01
CA GLY A 481 27.64 10.52 -5.65
C GLY A 481 28.73 10.69 -4.57
N HIS A 482 29.98 11.04 -4.92
CA HIS A 482 31.02 11.32 -3.92
C HIS A 482 31.61 12.73 -4.11
N PRO A 483 31.28 13.72 -3.28
CA PRO A 483 32.07 14.93 -3.23
C PRO A 483 33.49 14.52 -2.86
N LYS A 484 34.45 14.80 -3.75
CA LYS A 484 35.88 14.69 -3.41
C LYS A 484 36.10 15.51 -2.15
N ALA A 485 36.46 14.83 -1.05
CA ALA A 485 36.94 15.49 0.17
C ALA A 485 38.03 16.49 -0.23
N GLY A 486 37.72 17.76 -0.12
CA GLY A 486 38.68 18.81 -0.37
C GLY A 486 39.85 18.65 0.58
N LYS A 487 41.06 18.51 0.06
CA LYS A 487 42.28 18.70 0.79
C LYS A 487 42.38 20.18 1.12
N THR A 488 42.28 20.52 2.38
CA THR A 488 43.02 21.63 2.98
C THR A 488 43.65 21.16 4.29
#